data_47cdf1d371b327ed031113f35cd56067
#
_entry.id   47cdf1d371b327ed031113f35cd56067
#
_cell.length_a   1.000
_cell.length_b   1.000
_cell.length_c   1.000
_cell.angle_alpha   90.00
_cell.angle_beta   90.00
_cell.angle_gamma   90.00
#
_symmetry.space_group_name_H-M   'P 1'
#
loop_
_entity.id
_entity.type
_entity.pdbx_description
1 polymer ?
#
loop_
_entity_poly.entity_id
_entity_poly.type
_entity_poly.pdbx_seq_one_letter_code
_entity_poly.pdbx_strand_id
1 'polypeptide(L)'
;MTDHVDPNLAEGLGPEVADVLGAWAELHDRYYQLDYWLVNGRSRAPVAVVTETDLRRMATAQLVLKVLTVSSGGIRDLEYGRHLRAVKQAGSFARHLSRFVHEAIPAGAKRWITFQSVAGETLGNSEVLTVLLRRMLGISADPEPTKAALLACDPPTFAAACARVVRGVLNEWAGPPFSPPGETWDLPHFFRQHIFDQLDEGGRLHGWADRHQGSYLWLPGEPARLPNPFAVARGEFFDPAVVVRPLIGRTHGDLHTDNALIQVRPTIEPSAFYLIDTALYENSGPLTRDPVHFVLYVIARSMEAVASAQHGPLIDLLLNPPSGPAHLVPGWLAMLVQQTDAETIAWVRPSGLEDRWRSQTLLSIAACALLFLGRSSTPEKDKPFFLRLAARAVARFADTEPRPARSTGTGRDSSPGRPSDDTRRVAWIGWLCREYPHVRTAAELRGWEDEAEQFRDDALGGLDRTDDLTDFVRRLGGPTPDPRFGTSGSEGQPVDEAYLCPIKLCPRQEQRPPGGPVPVCHLTRDQPRRMRSSLG
;
A
#
# COMPACT_ATOMS: atom_id res chain seq x y z
N MET A 1 16.91 -5.35 -44.92
CA MET A 1 16.14 -4.13 -44.47
C MET A 1 14.70 -4.42 -44.83
N THR A 2 13.87 -4.44 -43.85
CA THR A 2 12.44 -4.82 -44.00
C THR A 2 11.66 -3.59 -44.47
N ASP A 3 11.22 -3.59 -45.72
CA ASP A 3 10.41 -2.49 -46.31
C ASP A 3 9.06 -2.25 -45.57
N HIS A 4 8.78 -3.04 -44.52
CA HIS A 4 7.53 -3.04 -43.75
C HIS A 4 7.59 -2.41 -42.36
N VAL A 5 8.77 -1.95 -41.92
CA VAL A 5 9.02 -1.33 -40.62
C VAL A 5 9.84 -0.06 -40.77
N ASP A 6 9.38 1.02 -40.19
CA ASP A 6 10.09 2.30 -40.14
C ASP A 6 11.52 2.12 -39.59
N PRO A 7 12.53 2.71 -40.20
CA PRO A 7 13.92 2.56 -39.77
C PRO A 7 14.17 2.99 -38.31
N ASN A 8 13.53 4.07 -37.83
CA ASN A 8 13.69 4.54 -36.46
C ASN A 8 13.02 3.57 -35.45
N LEU A 9 11.92 2.93 -35.87
CA LEU A 9 11.29 1.87 -35.06
C LEU A 9 12.21 0.64 -34.99
N ALA A 10 12.76 0.22 -36.13
CA ALA A 10 13.66 -0.91 -36.21
C ALA A 10 14.94 -0.71 -35.37
N GLU A 11 15.53 0.49 -35.41
CA GLU A 11 16.70 0.84 -34.59
C GLU A 11 16.41 0.73 -33.11
N GLY A 12 15.26 1.29 -32.64
CA GLY A 12 14.88 1.27 -31.23
C GLY A 12 14.48 -0.11 -30.71
N LEU A 13 13.95 -0.99 -31.57
CA LEU A 13 13.61 -2.38 -31.21
C LEU A 13 14.85 -3.29 -31.16
N GLY A 14 15.89 -2.94 -31.88
CA GLY A 14 17.07 -3.76 -32.12
C GLY A 14 16.84 -4.82 -33.19
N PRO A 15 17.95 -5.33 -33.83
CA PRO A 15 17.87 -6.10 -35.08
C PRO A 15 17.01 -7.36 -34.98
N GLU A 16 17.17 -8.14 -33.91
CA GLU A 16 16.45 -9.41 -33.75
C GLU A 16 14.92 -9.22 -33.67
N VAL A 17 14.44 -8.20 -32.92
CA VAL A 17 13.01 -7.91 -32.79
C VAL A 17 12.46 -7.26 -34.05
N ALA A 18 13.24 -6.37 -34.66
CA ALA A 18 12.88 -5.69 -35.91
C ALA A 18 12.74 -6.66 -37.09
N ASP A 19 13.64 -7.64 -37.22
CA ASP A 19 13.58 -8.65 -38.27
C ASP A 19 12.34 -9.53 -38.14
N VAL A 20 12.00 -9.94 -36.90
CA VAL A 20 10.76 -10.72 -36.63
C VAL A 20 9.54 -9.89 -36.95
N LEU A 21 9.47 -8.63 -36.51
CA LEU A 21 8.36 -7.73 -36.80
C LEU A 21 8.22 -7.52 -38.32
N GLY A 22 9.34 -7.30 -39.03
CA GLY A 22 9.31 -7.10 -40.47
C GLY A 22 8.79 -8.31 -41.25
N ALA A 23 9.26 -9.51 -40.90
CA ALA A 23 8.76 -10.74 -41.52
C ALA A 23 7.28 -10.98 -41.24
N TRP A 24 6.83 -10.69 -40.03
CA TRP A 24 5.40 -10.78 -39.67
C TRP A 24 4.57 -9.75 -40.42
N ALA A 25 5.04 -8.50 -40.53
CA ALA A 25 4.38 -7.40 -41.21
C ALA A 25 4.25 -7.69 -42.74
N GLU A 26 5.30 -8.20 -43.38
CA GLU A 26 5.28 -8.64 -44.75
C GLU A 26 4.24 -9.74 -44.99
N LEU A 27 4.19 -10.77 -44.13
CA LEU A 27 3.24 -11.87 -44.24
C LEU A 27 1.78 -11.41 -44.14
N HIS A 28 1.52 -10.33 -43.38
CA HIS A 28 0.17 -9.83 -43.12
C HIS A 28 -0.19 -8.56 -43.92
N ASP A 29 0.66 -8.13 -44.87
CA ASP A 29 0.49 -6.89 -45.65
C ASP A 29 0.32 -5.66 -44.76
N ARG A 30 1.18 -5.51 -43.77
CA ARG A 30 1.21 -4.40 -42.82
C ARG A 30 2.47 -3.56 -42.99
N TYR A 31 2.35 -2.28 -42.62
CA TYR A 31 3.48 -1.38 -42.45
C TYR A 31 3.38 -0.71 -41.10
N TYR A 32 4.50 -0.64 -40.36
CA TYR A 32 4.57 0.00 -39.04
C TYR A 32 5.49 1.22 -39.08
N GLN A 33 4.90 2.38 -38.79
CA GLN A 33 5.60 3.65 -38.66
C GLN A 33 5.70 4.04 -37.18
N LEU A 34 6.88 4.50 -36.75
CA LEU A 34 7.07 5.05 -35.40
C LEU A 34 6.43 6.43 -35.30
N ASP A 35 5.51 6.61 -34.36
CA ASP A 35 5.04 7.95 -33.99
C ASP A 35 5.97 8.53 -32.91
N TYR A 36 6.13 7.83 -31.79
CA TYR A 36 7.11 8.16 -30.73
C TYR A 36 7.31 7.02 -29.72
N TRP A 37 8.44 7.09 -28.99
CA TRP A 37 8.75 6.17 -27.90
C TRP A 37 8.12 6.65 -26.59
N LEU A 38 7.55 5.73 -25.80
CA LEU A 38 7.06 5.99 -24.45
C LEU A 38 8.19 5.76 -23.43
N VAL A 39 8.78 6.86 -22.95
CA VAL A 39 10.01 6.85 -22.13
C VAL A 39 9.75 6.53 -20.65
N ASN A 40 8.49 6.55 -20.17
CA ASN A 40 8.14 6.56 -18.75
C ASN A 40 7.62 5.24 -18.18
N GLY A 41 7.83 4.10 -18.82
CA GLY A 41 7.44 2.80 -18.30
C GLY A 41 8.32 2.32 -17.14
N ARG A 42 7.74 1.72 -16.07
CA ARG A 42 8.51 1.08 -14.98
C ARG A 42 9.24 -0.18 -15.45
N SER A 43 8.77 -0.82 -16.50
CA SER A 43 9.46 -1.92 -17.16
C SER A 43 10.52 -1.33 -18.10
N ARG A 44 11.73 -1.87 -18.10
CA ARG A 44 12.76 -1.54 -19.09
C ARG A 44 12.41 -2.05 -20.51
N ALA A 45 11.18 -2.49 -20.72
CA ALA A 45 10.67 -2.97 -21.98
C ALA A 45 10.49 -1.79 -22.95
N PRO A 46 10.93 -1.88 -24.20
CA PRO A 46 10.62 -0.89 -25.22
C PRO A 46 9.10 -0.80 -25.42
N VAL A 47 8.56 0.42 -25.32
CA VAL A 47 7.15 0.71 -25.58
C VAL A 47 7.09 1.89 -26.56
N ALA A 48 6.43 1.69 -27.69
CA ALA A 48 6.27 2.71 -28.71
C ALA A 48 4.79 2.91 -29.06
N VAL A 49 4.46 4.12 -29.45
CA VAL A 49 3.25 4.37 -30.23
C VAL A 49 3.62 4.27 -31.70
N VAL A 50 2.87 3.48 -32.43
CA VAL A 50 3.09 3.22 -33.84
C VAL A 50 1.82 3.40 -34.64
N THR A 51 1.92 3.88 -35.86
CA THR A 51 0.86 3.85 -36.85
C THR A 51 0.99 2.57 -37.70
N GLU A 52 0.01 1.66 -37.56
CA GLU A 52 -0.14 0.51 -38.45
C GLU A 52 -0.91 0.92 -39.69
N THR A 53 -0.41 0.55 -40.87
CA THR A 53 -1.12 0.66 -42.15
C THR A 53 -1.42 -0.73 -42.70
N ASP A 54 -2.70 -1.04 -42.91
CA ASP A 54 -3.14 -2.21 -43.67
C ASP A 54 -2.97 -1.90 -45.16
N LEU A 55 -1.96 -2.49 -45.79
CA LEU A 55 -1.62 -2.20 -47.18
C LEU A 55 -2.67 -2.71 -48.18
N ARG A 56 -3.49 -3.69 -47.78
CA ARG A 56 -4.59 -4.18 -48.63
C ARG A 56 -5.79 -3.25 -48.60
N ARG A 57 -6.11 -2.73 -47.41
CA ARG A 57 -7.31 -1.91 -47.18
C ARG A 57 -7.02 -0.41 -47.22
N MET A 58 -5.77 -0.04 -47.25
CA MET A 58 -5.29 1.36 -47.12
C MET A 58 -5.90 2.03 -45.87
N ALA A 59 -6.08 1.26 -44.82
CA ALA A 59 -6.57 1.73 -43.53
C ALA A 59 -5.44 1.87 -42.52
N THR A 60 -5.47 2.91 -41.72
CA THR A 60 -4.48 3.17 -40.68
C THR A 60 -5.09 3.07 -39.30
N ALA A 61 -4.31 2.59 -38.32
CA ALA A 61 -4.67 2.56 -36.91
C ALA A 61 -3.46 2.91 -36.06
N GLN A 62 -3.66 3.68 -35.00
CA GLN A 62 -2.62 3.91 -34.01
C GLN A 62 -2.66 2.82 -32.95
N LEU A 63 -1.50 2.26 -32.65
CA LEU A 63 -1.33 1.16 -31.70
C LEU A 63 -0.20 1.44 -30.71
N VAL A 64 -0.29 0.82 -29.55
CA VAL A 64 0.83 0.73 -28.60
C VAL A 64 1.53 -0.60 -28.81
N LEU A 65 2.75 -0.54 -29.32
CA LEU A 65 3.65 -1.67 -29.43
C LEU A 65 4.44 -1.83 -28.13
N LYS A 66 4.47 -3.04 -27.57
CA LYS A 66 5.23 -3.36 -26.35
C LYS A 66 6.02 -4.65 -26.57
N VAL A 67 7.32 -4.63 -26.21
CA VAL A 67 8.17 -5.83 -26.22
C VAL A 67 8.22 -6.40 -24.81
N LEU A 68 7.59 -7.53 -24.59
CA LEU A 68 7.57 -8.23 -23.31
C LEU A 68 8.73 -9.21 -23.21
N THR A 69 9.39 -9.27 -22.04
CA THR A 69 10.43 -10.27 -21.74
C THR A 69 9.92 -11.25 -20.71
N VAL A 70 10.04 -12.54 -20.98
CA VAL A 70 9.61 -13.63 -20.11
C VAL A 70 10.82 -14.19 -19.38
N SER A 71 10.85 -14.10 -18.04
CA SER A 71 11.93 -14.66 -17.23
C SER A 71 11.76 -16.17 -17.01
N SER A 72 10.52 -16.63 -16.83
CA SER A 72 10.15 -18.04 -16.65
C SER A 72 8.66 -18.23 -16.97
N GLY A 73 8.27 -19.40 -17.44
CA GLY A 73 6.87 -19.67 -17.86
C GLY A 73 6.57 -19.20 -19.30
N GLY A 74 5.31 -19.27 -19.67
CA GLY A 74 4.84 -18.86 -21.00
C GLY A 74 4.24 -17.46 -21.01
N ILE A 75 4.04 -16.86 -22.20
CA ILE A 75 3.38 -15.55 -22.35
C ILE A 75 1.97 -15.50 -21.74
N ARG A 76 1.31 -16.65 -21.62
CA ARG A 76 -0.04 -16.76 -21.02
C ARG A 76 -0.06 -16.50 -19.52
N ASP A 77 1.08 -16.64 -18.84
CA ASP A 77 1.22 -16.38 -17.40
C ASP A 77 1.62 -14.93 -17.11
N LEU A 78 1.94 -14.17 -18.15
CA LEU A 78 2.30 -12.76 -18.09
C LEU A 78 1.08 -11.83 -18.26
N GLU A 79 1.37 -10.54 -18.32
CA GLU A 79 0.44 -9.45 -18.62
C GLU A 79 -0.49 -9.79 -19.79
N TYR A 80 0.06 -10.33 -20.89
CA TYR A 80 -0.72 -10.68 -22.08
C TYR A 80 -1.86 -11.68 -21.76
N GLY A 81 -1.54 -12.79 -21.11
CA GLY A 81 -2.54 -13.81 -20.78
C GLY A 81 -3.54 -13.34 -19.73
N ARG A 82 -3.10 -12.53 -18.76
CA ARG A 82 -3.99 -11.91 -17.76
C ARG A 82 -4.95 -10.93 -18.42
N HIS A 83 -4.44 -10.10 -19.32
CA HIS A 83 -5.26 -9.16 -20.08
C HIS A 83 -6.32 -9.85 -20.94
N LEU A 84 -5.95 -10.92 -21.65
CA LEU A 84 -6.93 -11.69 -22.42
C LEU A 84 -8.04 -12.27 -21.53
N ARG A 85 -7.70 -12.77 -20.34
CA ARG A 85 -8.69 -13.22 -19.36
C ARG A 85 -9.57 -12.08 -18.86
N ALA A 86 -8.94 -10.92 -18.55
CA ALA A 86 -9.64 -9.71 -18.12
C ALA A 86 -10.69 -9.27 -19.15
N VAL A 87 -10.31 -9.16 -20.42
CA VAL A 87 -11.21 -8.76 -21.52
C VAL A 87 -12.31 -9.81 -21.76
N LYS A 88 -11.96 -11.10 -21.77
CA LYS A 88 -12.93 -12.19 -21.97
C LYS A 88 -14.02 -12.20 -20.91
N GLN A 89 -13.70 -11.81 -19.69
CA GLN A 89 -14.63 -11.83 -18.55
C GLN A 89 -15.26 -10.47 -18.26
N ALA A 90 -14.89 -9.43 -18.98
CA ALA A 90 -15.32 -8.07 -18.70
C ALA A 90 -16.77 -7.78 -19.13
N GLY A 91 -17.35 -8.58 -20.02
CA GLY A 91 -18.70 -8.31 -20.53
C GLY A 91 -18.80 -6.91 -21.15
N SER A 92 -19.77 -6.09 -20.71
CA SER A 92 -19.93 -4.70 -21.16
C SER A 92 -18.77 -3.78 -20.77
N PHE A 93 -18.06 -4.11 -19.69
CA PHE A 93 -16.88 -3.35 -19.24
C PHE A 93 -15.69 -3.44 -20.21
N ALA A 94 -15.69 -4.41 -21.14
CA ALA A 94 -14.63 -4.57 -22.14
C ALA A 94 -14.39 -3.30 -22.99
N ARG A 95 -15.37 -2.40 -23.08
CA ARG A 95 -15.22 -1.09 -23.75
C ARG A 95 -14.23 -0.15 -23.03
N HIS A 96 -14.00 -0.38 -21.75
CA HIS A 96 -13.07 0.38 -20.92
C HIS A 96 -11.65 -0.22 -20.88
N LEU A 97 -11.44 -1.37 -21.53
CA LEU A 97 -10.13 -2.01 -21.60
C LEU A 97 -9.52 -1.81 -22.99
N SER A 98 -8.24 -1.42 -23.04
CA SER A 98 -7.50 -1.48 -24.31
C SER A 98 -7.48 -2.93 -24.80
N ARG A 99 -7.50 -3.15 -26.11
CA ARG A 99 -7.58 -4.50 -26.68
C ARG A 99 -6.26 -4.85 -27.37
N PHE A 100 -5.83 -6.10 -27.25
CA PHE A 100 -4.82 -6.58 -28.16
C PHE A 100 -5.42 -6.70 -29.57
N VAL A 101 -4.74 -6.10 -30.55
CA VAL A 101 -5.19 -6.06 -31.95
C VAL A 101 -4.71 -7.30 -32.70
N HIS A 102 -3.55 -7.79 -32.34
CA HIS A 102 -2.94 -8.99 -32.91
C HIS A 102 -2.60 -10.00 -31.81
N GLU A 103 -2.42 -11.27 -32.23
CA GLU A 103 -1.80 -12.25 -31.35
C GLU A 103 -0.36 -11.83 -31.04
N ALA A 104 0.12 -12.20 -29.86
CA ALA A 104 1.47 -11.91 -29.49
C ALA A 104 2.48 -12.62 -30.41
N ILE A 105 3.44 -11.89 -30.94
CA ILE A 105 4.43 -12.38 -31.90
C ILE A 105 5.68 -12.80 -31.13
N PRO A 106 6.10 -14.08 -31.22
CA PRO A 106 7.34 -14.52 -30.57
C PRO A 106 8.57 -13.91 -31.27
N ALA A 107 9.41 -13.20 -30.48
CA ALA A 107 10.63 -12.53 -30.97
C ALA A 107 11.86 -13.09 -30.25
N GLY A 108 12.21 -14.33 -30.56
CA GLY A 108 13.30 -15.09 -29.93
C GLY A 108 12.84 -15.85 -28.68
N ALA A 109 13.80 -16.41 -27.93
CA ALA A 109 13.52 -17.41 -26.88
C ALA A 109 12.71 -16.87 -25.68
N LYS A 110 12.74 -15.57 -25.44
CA LYS A 110 12.16 -14.97 -24.23
C LYS A 110 11.47 -13.63 -24.47
N ARG A 111 11.33 -13.19 -25.72
CA ARG A 111 10.72 -11.90 -26.05
C ARG A 111 9.47 -12.09 -26.90
N TRP A 112 8.51 -11.18 -26.71
CA TRP A 112 7.24 -11.18 -27.42
C TRP A 112 6.86 -9.76 -27.76
N ILE A 113 6.39 -9.54 -29.00
CA ILE A 113 5.83 -8.27 -29.43
C ILE A 113 4.33 -8.34 -29.28
N THR A 114 3.74 -7.32 -28.66
CA THR A 114 2.28 -7.19 -28.51
C THR A 114 1.84 -5.82 -29.00
N PHE A 115 0.61 -5.77 -29.55
CA PHE A 115 -0.03 -4.55 -30.01
C PHE A 115 -1.35 -4.33 -29.31
N GLN A 116 -1.49 -3.20 -28.65
CA GLN A 116 -2.72 -2.78 -28.01
C GLN A 116 -3.34 -1.59 -28.74
N SER A 117 -4.67 -1.56 -28.84
CA SER A 117 -5.39 -0.40 -29.33
C SER A 117 -5.11 0.82 -28.42
N VAL A 118 -5.01 1.98 -29.03
CA VAL A 118 -4.97 3.24 -28.29
C VAL A 118 -6.32 3.46 -27.62
N ALA A 119 -6.28 3.79 -26.32
CA ALA A 119 -7.47 4.11 -25.56
C ALA A 119 -8.15 5.36 -26.12
N GLY A 120 -9.45 5.25 -26.45
CA GLY A 120 -10.21 6.35 -27.06
C GLY A 120 -10.04 6.49 -28.58
N GLU A 121 -9.58 5.43 -29.25
CA GLU A 121 -9.48 5.30 -30.72
C GLU A 121 -8.47 6.24 -31.39
N THR A 122 -8.16 7.39 -30.83
CA THR A 122 -7.25 8.38 -31.39
C THR A 122 -6.34 8.98 -30.30
N LEU A 123 -5.04 9.06 -30.61
CA LEU A 123 -4.08 9.73 -29.73
C LEU A 123 -4.46 11.20 -29.50
N GLY A 124 -4.31 11.63 -28.25
CA GLY A 124 -4.62 13.00 -27.85
C GLY A 124 -6.09 13.25 -27.50
N ASN A 125 -6.98 12.28 -27.72
CA ASN A 125 -8.35 12.38 -27.21
C ASN A 125 -8.48 11.93 -25.76
N SER A 126 -7.53 11.14 -25.26
CA SER A 126 -7.49 10.67 -23.87
C SER A 126 -6.15 11.01 -23.22
N GLU A 127 -6.18 11.28 -21.92
CA GLU A 127 -5.00 11.56 -21.09
C GLU A 127 -5.04 10.72 -19.82
N VAL A 128 -3.88 10.33 -19.30
CA VAL A 128 -3.81 9.67 -17.99
C VAL A 128 -4.23 10.62 -16.88
N LEU A 129 -4.95 10.09 -15.89
CA LEU A 129 -5.45 10.90 -14.78
C LEU A 129 -4.34 11.61 -13.99
N THR A 130 -3.12 11.08 -13.96
CA THR A 130 -1.97 11.76 -13.33
C THR A 130 -1.65 13.09 -14.02
N VAL A 131 -1.80 13.19 -15.33
CA VAL A 131 -1.59 14.47 -16.05
C VAL A 131 -2.66 15.47 -15.65
N LEU A 132 -3.93 15.05 -15.55
CA LEU A 132 -5.01 15.92 -15.09
C LEU A 132 -4.80 16.37 -13.64
N LEU A 133 -4.33 15.48 -12.75
CA LEU A 133 -3.97 15.81 -11.37
C LEU A 133 -2.91 16.91 -11.32
N ARG A 134 -1.82 16.74 -12.07
CA ARG A 134 -0.73 17.73 -12.11
C ARG A 134 -1.18 19.08 -12.64
N ARG A 135 -1.99 19.09 -13.69
CA ARG A 135 -2.57 20.35 -14.25
C ARG A 135 -3.47 21.03 -13.23
N MET A 136 -4.36 20.29 -12.58
CA MET A 136 -5.25 20.82 -11.53
C MET A 136 -4.46 21.45 -10.38
N LEU A 137 -3.33 20.85 -10.01
CA LEU A 137 -2.46 21.35 -8.92
C LEU A 137 -1.48 22.44 -9.38
N GLY A 138 -1.44 22.79 -10.67
CA GLY A 138 -0.47 23.75 -11.20
C GLY A 138 0.98 23.25 -11.21
N ILE A 139 1.20 21.93 -11.07
CA ILE A 139 2.50 21.28 -11.10
C ILE A 139 2.83 21.00 -12.56
N SER A 140 3.55 21.90 -13.21
CA SER A 140 3.99 21.71 -14.60
C SER A 140 5.07 20.64 -14.66
N ALA A 141 4.85 19.60 -15.46
CA ALA A 141 5.81 18.53 -15.66
C ALA A 141 6.34 18.44 -17.09
N ASP A 142 5.88 19.28 -18.02
CA ASP A 142 6.27 19.21 -19.42
C ASP A 142 6.96 20.49 -19.90
N PRO A 143 8.16 20.39 -20.49
CA PRO A 143 8.83 21.51 -21.17
C PRO A 143 8.18 21.86 -22.52
N GLU A 144 7.19 21.10 -23.03
CA GLU A 144 6.52 21.39 -24.29
C GLU A 144 5.16 22.11 -24.09
N PRO A 145 5.13 23.45 -24.25
CA PRO A 145 3.89 24.23 -24.10
C PRO A 145 2.84 23.95 -25.19
N THR A 146 3.22 23.31 -26.29
CA THR A 146 2.39 23.13 -27.48
C THR A 146 1.24 22.14 -27.33
N LYS A 147 1.31 21.23 -26.33
CA LYS A 147 0.18 20.37 -25.93
C LYS A 147 -0.63 20.94 -24.78
N ALA A 148 -0.15 22.00 -24.17
CA ALA A 148 -0.68 22.57 -22.91
C ALA A 148 -1.90 23.50 -23.06
N ALA A 149 -2.35 23.80 -24.27
CA ALA A 149 -3.63 24.51 -24.48
C ALA A 149 -4.86 23.62 -24.19
N LEU A 150 -4.66 22.44 -23.58
CA LEU A 150 -5.68 21.48 -23.29
C LEU A 150 -6.33 21.80 -21.95
N LEU A 151 -7.63 21.94 -22.01
CA LEU A 151 -8.66 22.03 -20.97
C LEU A 151 -8.16 22.08 -19.52
N ALA A 152 -8.40 23.19 -18.85
CA ALA A 152 -8.25 23.29 -17.41
C ALA A 152 -9.12 22.19 -16.75
N CYS A 153 -8.50 21.36 -15.91
CA CYS A 153 -9.21 20.41 -15.07
C CYS A 153 -9.46 21.06 -13.72
N ASP A 154 -10.71 21.21 -13.34
CA ASP A 154 -11.07 21.71 -12.01
C ASP A 154 -11.19 20.56 -10.99
N PRO A 155 -11.14 20.87 -9.68
CA PRO A 155 -11.25 19.86 -8.64
C PRO A 155 -12.52 18.98 -8.71
N PRO A 156 -13.73 19.53 -8.95
CA PRO A 156 -14.93 18.70 -9.11
C PRO A 156 -14.85 17.72 -10.27
N THR A 157 -14.37 18.17 -11.43
CA THR A 157 -14.20 17.33 -12.62
C THR A 157 -13.19 16.20 -12.38
N PHE A 158 -12.06 16.50 -11.74
CA PHE A 158 -11.07 15.49 -11.38
C PHE A 158 -11.63 14.45 -10.40
N ALA A 159 -12.29 14.90 -9.33
CA ALA A 159 -12.89 14.02 -8.34
C ALA A 159 -13.99 13.14 -8.95
N ALA A 160 -14.84 13.70 -9.83
CA ALA A 160 -15.86 12.96 -10.55
C ALA A 160 -15.25 11.90 -11.49
N ALA A 161 -14.17 12.23 -12.20
CA ALA A 161 -13.47 11.26 -13.05
C ALA A 161 -12.92 10.08 -12.23
N CYS A 162 -12.26 10.35 -11.10
CA CYS A 162 -11.76 9.33 -10.20
C CYS A 162 -12.88 8.44 -9.64
N ALA A 163 -13.96 9.05 -9.17
CA ALA A 163 -15.13 8.34 -8.65
C ALA A 163 -15.80 7.46 -9.71
N ARG A 164 -15.86 7.92 -10.97
CA ARG A 164 -16.39 7.17 -12.09
C ARG A 164 -15.55 5.94 -12.47
N VAL A 165 -14.22 6.07 -12.43
CA VAL A 165 -13.32 4.92 -12.63
C VAL A 165 -13.60 3.85 -11.57
N VAL A 166 -13.63 4.23 -10.28
CA VAL A 166 -13.88 3.31 -9.17
C VAL A 166 -15.27 2.67 -9.30
N ARG A 167 -16.30 3.47 -9.57
CA ARG A 167 -17.65 2.96 -9.81
C ARG A 167 -17.71 1.96 -10.96
N GLY A 168 -17.09 2.27 -12.11
CA GLY A 168 -17.06 1.38 -13.26
C GLY A 168 -16.41 0.04 -12.95
N VAL A 169 -15.25 0.08 -12.26
CA VAL A 169 -14.56 -1.13 -11.83
C VAL A 169 -15.45 -1.98 -10.90
N LEU A 170 -16.12 -1.39 -9.93
CA LEU A 170 -16.96 -2.14 -9.00
C LEU A 170 -18.28 -2.59 -9.61
N ASN A 171 -19.04 -1.69 -10.27
CA ASN A 171 -20.37 -2.00 -10.77
C ASN A 171 -20.38 -2.86 -12.03
N GLU A 172 -19.46 -2.56 -12.97
CA GLU A 172 -19.51 -3.14 -14.30
C GLU A 172 -18.53 -4.30 -14.47
N TRP A 173 -17.39 -4.27 -13.77
CA TRP A 173 -16.36 -5.30 -13.90
C TRP A 173 -16.34 -6.30 -12.75
N ALA A 174 -16.23 -5.85 -11.50
CA ALA A 174 -16.17 -6.74 -10.34
C ALA A 174 -17.43 -7.59 -10.20
N GLY A 175 -18.59 -7.05 -10.57
CA GLY A 175 -19.90 -7.65 -10.33
C GLY A 175 -20.42 -7.32 -8.91
N PRO A 176 -21.50 -7.96 -8.46
CA PRO A 176 -22.01 -7.76 -7.11
C PRO A 176 -20.99 -8.24 -6.08
N PRO A 177 -20.93 -7.58 -4.89
CA PRO A 177 -20.01 -8.01 -3.84
C PRO A 177 -20.32 -9.43 -3.40
N PHE A 178 -19.32 -10.28 -3.41
CA PHE A 178 -19.44 -11.70 -3.11
C PHE A 178 -18.43 -12.12 -2.04
N SER A 179 -18.91 -12.94 -1.12
CA SER A 179 -18.08 -13.60 -0.11
C SER A 179 -18.38 -15.09 -0.19
N PRO A 180 -17.42 -15.92 -0.60
CA PRO A 180 -17.66 -17.37 -0.72
C PRO A 180 -18.12 -17.96 0.62
N PRO A 181 -19.13 -18.81 0.65
CA PRO A 181 -19.58 -19.47 1.86
C PRO A 181 -18.46 -20.30 2.50
N GLY A 182 -18.19 -20.07 3.79
CA GLY A 182 -17.17 -20.81 4.54
C GLY A 182 -15.73 -20.38 4.29
N GLU A 183 -15.47 -19.50 3.33
CA GLU A 183 -14.12 -19.00 3.09
C GLU A 183 -13.76 -17.93 4.12
N THR A 184 -12.63 -18.13 4.77
CA THR A 184 -12.03 -17.19 5.72
C THR A 184 -10.55 -17.05 5.44
N TRP A 185 -10.04 -15.83 5.55
CA TRP A 185 -8.62 -15.52 5.45
C TRP A 185 -8.10 -15.07 6.82
N ASP A 186 -6.94 -15.55 7.21
CA ASP A 186 -6.19 -14.92 8.29
C ASP A 186 -5.65 -13.54 7.85
N LEU A 187 -5.26 -12.72 8.79
CA LEU A 187 -4.78 -11.37 8.48
C LEU A 187 -3.47 -11.38 7.66
N PRO A 188 -2.48 -12.24 7.94
CA PRO A 188 -1.31 -12.39 7.06
C PRO A 188 -1.67 -12.71 5.61
N HIS A 189 -2.62 -13.61 5.37
CA HIS A 189 -3.08 -13.92 4.02
C HIS A 189 -3.74 -12.70 3.37
N PHE A 190 -4.62 -11.99 4.09
CA PHE A 190 -5.25 -10.76 3.60
C PHE A 190 -4.20 -9.71 3.20
N PHE A 191 -3.18 -9.49 4.04
CA PHE A 191 -2.09 -8.57 3.72
C PHE A 191 -1.30 -9.03 2.51
N ARG A 192 -0.97 -10.33 2.41
CA ARG A 192 -0.23 -10.90 1.27
C ARG A 192 -0.94 -10.67 -0.06
N GLN A 193 -2.28 -10.71 -0.08
CA GLN A 193 -3.07 -10.38 -1.27
C GLN A 193 -2.87 -8.93 -1.76
N HIS A 194 -2.35 -8.05 -0.91
CA HIS A 194 -2.09 -6.65 -1.24
C HIS A 194 -0.61 -6.37 -1.48
N ILE A 195 0.26 -6.82 -0.56
CA ILE A 195 1.69 -6.50 -0.58
C ILE A 195 2.54 -7.59 -1.25
N PHE A 196 1.93 -8.72 -1.61
CA PHE A 196 2.63 -9.88 -2.18
C PHE A 196 3.81 -10.33 -1.31
N ASP A 197 4.94 -10.69 -1.91
CA ASP A 197 6.16 -11.16 -1.24
C ASP A 197 7.09 -9.99 -0.81
N GLN A 198 6.55 -8.77 -0.63
CA GLN A 198 7.37 -7.59 -0.31
C GLN A 198 7.97 -7.61 1.10
N LEU A 199 7.42 -8.44 2.01
CA LEU A 199 7.97 -8.65 3.36
C LEU A 199 9.07 -9.73 3.40
N ASP A 200 9.18 -10.57 2.38
CA ASP A 200 10.16 -11.64 2.31
C ASP A 200 11.56 -11.07 2.07
N GLU A 201 12.59 -11.88 2.28
CA GLU A 201 13.98 -11.50 2.04
C GLU A 201 14.17 -10.99 0.61
N GLY A 202 14.78 -9.81 0.48
CA GLY A 202 14.91 -9.10 -0.80
C GLY A 202 13.70 -8.27 -1.22
N GLY A 203 12.57 -8.38 -0.53
CA GLY A 203 11.39 -7.54 -0.71
C GLY A 203 11.60 -6.11 -0.18
N ARG A 204 10.89 -5.14 -0.77
CA ARG A 204 11.08 -3.71 -0.43
C ARG A 204 10.65 -3.35 0.98
N LEU A 205 9.79 -4.14 1.62
CA LEU A 205 9.31 -3.96 2.98
C LEU A 205 10.14 -4.70 4.02
N HIS A 206 10.99 -5.65 3.60
CA HIS A 206 11.80 -6.46 4.51
C HIS A 206 12.63 -5.59 5.48
N GLY A 207 13.46 -4.70 4.97
CA GLY A 207 14.28 -3.83 5.80
C GLY A 207 13.49 -2.82 6.65
N TRP A 208 12.26 -2.46 6.23
CA TRP A 208 11.35 -1.66 7.07
C TRP A 208 10.81 -2.49 8.23
N ALA A 209 10.37 -3.70 7.96
CA ALA A 209 9.85 -4.60 8.98
C ALA A 209 10.91 -4.98 10.01
N ASP A 210 12.17 -5.12 9.61
CA ASP A 210 13.28 -5.42 10.51
C ASP A 210 13.64 -4.25 11.45
N ARG A 211 13.53 -3.03 10.95
CA ARG A 211 13.73 -1.83 11.79
C ARG A 211 12.56 -1.56 12.75
N HIS A 212 11.36 -2.06 12.44
CA HIS A 212 10.13 -1.83 13.20
C HIS A 212 9.63 -3.14 13.82
N GLN A 213 10.42 -3.68 14.74
CA GLN A 213 10.06 -4.90 15.47
C GLN A 213 9.10 -4.61 16.64
N GLY A 214 8.43 -5.68 17.12
CA GLY A 214 7.47 -5.60 18.23
C GLY A 214 6.04 -5.34 17.76
N SER A 215 5.10 -5.51 18.71
CA SER A 215 3.65 -5.47 18.41
C SER A 215 3.11 -4.04 18.26
N TYR A 216 3.81 -3.04 18.76
CA TYR A 216 3.38 -1.63 18.75
C TYR A 216 4.49 -0.70 18.30
N LEU A 217 4.11 0.39 17.65
CA LEU A 217 5.02 1.46 17.19
C LEU A 217 4.74 2.76 17.96
N TRP A 218 5.82 3.48 18.26
CA TRP A 218 5.79 4.88 18.60
C TRP A 218 5.99 5.71 17.35
N LEU A 219 5.01 6.53 17.01
CA LEU A 219 5.08 7.39 15.83
C LEU A 219 4.98 8.86 16.24
N PRO A 220 5.81 9.74 15.68
CA PRO A 220 5.78 11.17 15.99
C PRO A 220 4.39 11.75 15.77
N GLY A 221 3.89 12.53 16.76
CA GLY A 221 2.59 13.17 16.69
C GLY A 221 1.39 12.27 17.03
N GLU A 222 1.63 11.03 17.48
CA GLU A 222 0.56 10.18 18.01
C GLU A 222 0.51 10.26 19.55
N PRO A 223 -0.70 10.34 20.13
CA PRO A 223 -0.85 10.44 21.59
C PRO A 223 -0.62 9.11 22.31
N ALA A 224 -0.59 8.00 21.57
CA ALA A 224 -0.44 6.65 22.10
C ALA A 224 0.33 5.76 21.10
N ARG A 225 0.84 4.63 21.61
CA ARG A 225 1.41 3.59 20.73
C ARG A 225 0.32 3.05 19.81
N LEU A 226 0.68 2.86 18.56
CA LEU A 226 -0.20 2.25 17.56
C LEU A 226 0.22 0.81 17.29
N PRO A 227 -0.72 -0.08 16.92
CA PRO A 227 -0.40 -1.40 16.44
C PRO A 227 0.61 -1.37 15.31
N ASN A 228 1.57 -2.28 15.35
CA ASN A 228 2.57 -2.39 14.29
C ASN A 228 1.97 -3.12 13.06
N PRO A 229 1.79 -2.47 11.91
CA PRO A 229 1.21 -3.10 10.74
C PRO A 229 2.07 -4.25 10.18
N PHE A 230 3.39 -4.23 10.42
CA PHE A 230 4.26 -5.34 10.04
C PHE A 230 4.00 -6.58 10.91
N ALA A 231 3.79 -6.41 12.22
CA ALA A 231 3.42 -7.50 13.11
C ALA A 231 2.06 -8.11 12.72
N VAL A 232 1.10 -7.27 12.29
CA VAL A 232 -0.19 -7.76 11.76
C VAL A 232 0.01 -8.58 10.48
N ALA A 233 0.80 -8.08 9.54
CA ALA A 233 1.08 -8.77 8.28
C ALA A 233 1.85 -10.09 8.46
N ARG A 234 2.58 -10.24 9.59
CA ARG A 234 3.28 -11.48 9.99
C ARG A 234 2.41 -12.41 10.84
N GLY A 235 1.22 -11.99 11.30
CA GLY A 235 0.36 -12.76 12.20
C GLY A 235 0.79 -12.73 13.67
N GLU A 236 1.57 -11.73 14.06
CA GLU A 236 2.19 -11.62 15.40
C GLU A 236 1.40 -10.67 16.33
N PHE A 237 0.30 -10.07 15.85
CA PHE A 237 -0.42 -9.03 16.60
C PHE A 237 -1.80 -9.48 17.10
N PHE A 238 -2.61 -10.06 16.23
CA PHE A 238 -3.95 -10.52 16.57
C PHE A 238 -3.96 -12.00 16.97
N ASP A 239 -4.98 -12.40 17.73
CA ASP A 239 -5.26 -13.80 17.94
C ASP A 239 -5.47 -14.51 16.60
N PRO A 240 -4.90 -15.69 16.36
CA PRO A 240 -5.11 -16.46 15.12
C PRO A 240 -6.59 -16.76 14.79
N ALA A 241 -7.48 -16.69 15.77
CA ALA A 241 -8.92 -16.82 15.57
C ALA A 241 -9.56 -15.60 14.89
N VAL A 242 -8.85 -14.46 14.84
CA VAL A 242 -9.30 -13.27 14.10
C VAL A 242 -9.13 -13.52 12.62
N VAL A 243 -10.23 -13.77 11.94
CA VAL A 243 -10.26 -14.06 10.50
C VAL A 243 -11.20 -13.12 9.77
N VAL A 244 -10.91 -12.88 8.50
CA VAL A 244 -11.71 -12.06 7.59
C VAL A 244 -12.51 -12.97 6.68
N ARG A 245 -13.80 -12.71 6.50
CA ARG A 245 -14.59 -13.30 5.41
C ARG A 245 -14.44 -12.41 4.19
N PRO A 246 -13.59 -12.76 3.22
CA PRO A 246 -13.19 -11.81 2.19
C PRO A 246 -14.34 -11.45 1.26
N LEU A 247 -14.38 -10.20 0.82
CA LEU A 247 -15.16 -9.75 -0.31
C LEU A 247 -14.28 -9.83 -1.54
N ILE A 248 -14.54 -10.80 -2.40
CA ILE A 248 -13.70 -11.09 -3.56
C ILE A 248 -14.44 -10.91 -4.88
N GLY A 249 -13.69 -10.64 -5.92
CA GLY A 249 -14.20 -10.48 -7.28
C GLY A 249 -13.09 -10.11 -8.25
N ARG A 250 -13.49 -9.69 -9.45
CA ARG A 250 -12.52 -9.24 -10.44
C ARG A 250 -11.89 -7.92 -10.02
N THR A 251 -10.57 -7.88 -10.00
CA THR A 251 -9.77 -6.71 -9.64
C THR A 251 -8.75 -6.40 -10.72
N HIS A 252 -8.45 -5.13 -10.92
CA HIS A 252 -7.33 -4.69 -11.75
C HIS A 252 -5.99 -5.07 -11.13
N GLY A 253 -5.92 -5.00 -9.81
CA GLY A 253 -4.77 -5.38 -9.01
C GLY A 253 -3.67 -4.32 -8.91
N ASP A 254 -3.57 -3.38 -9.85
CA ASP A 254 -2.69 -2.19 -9.81
C ASP A 254 -3.43 -0.96 -10.34
N LEU A 255 -4.65 -0.74 -9.87
CA LEU A 255 -5.46 0.41 -10.29
C LEU A 255 -4.85 1.70 -9.74
N HIS A 256 -4.39 2.57 -10.61
CA HIS A 256 -3.87 3.89 -10.26
C HIS A 256 -4.01 4.89 -11.42
N THR A 257 -3.72 6.16 -11.16
CA THR A 257 -3.98 7.25 -12.11
C THR A 257 -3.13 7.19 -13.38
N ASP A 258 -1.97 6.51 -13.38
CA ASP A 258 -1.20 6.28 -14.60
C ASP A 258 -1.78 5.13 -15.45
N ASN A 259 -2.60 4.24 -14.85
CA ASN A 259 -3.27 3.14 -15.52
C ASN A 259 -4.73 3.45 -15.90
N ALA A 260 -5.20 4.65 -15.61
CA ALA A 260 -6.54 5.13 -15.95
C ALA A 260 -6.46 6.37 -16.86
N LEU A 261 -6.97 6.25 -18.07
CA LEU A 261 -7.07 7.32 -19.04
C LEU A 261 -8.49 7.85 -19.08
N ILE A 262 -8.64 9.16 -19.27
CA ILE A 262 -9.94 9.83 -19.40
C ILE A 262 -9.99 10.54 -20.75
N GLN A 263 -11.13 10.48 -21.41
CA GLN A 263 -11.36 11.29 -22.61
C GLN A 263 -11.33 12.78 -22.23
N VAL A 264 -10.50 13.54 -22.96
CA VAL A 264 -10.30 14.97 -22.71
C VAL A 264 -10.71 15.86 -23.89
N ARG A 265 -11.10 15.27 -25.02
CA ARG A 265 -11.55 16.02 -26.19
C ARG A 265 -12.88 15.46 -26.71
N PRO A 266 -13.80 16.34 -27.14
CA PRO A 266 -13.72 17.81 -27.15
C PRO A 266 -13.79 18.45 -25.75
N THR A 267 -14.27 17.72 -24.76
CA THR A 267 -14.36 18.10 -23.34
C THR A 267 -13.91 16.94 -22.46
N ILE A 268 -13.57 17.21 -21.19
CA ILE A 268 -13.30 16.15 -20.23
C ILE A 268 -14.63 15.41 -19.96
N GLU A 269 -14.66 14.11 -20.28
CA GLU A 269 -15.84 13.26 -20.08
C GLU A 269 -15.51 12.19 -19.02
N PRO A 270 -15.93 12.38 -17.76
CA PRO A 270 -15.63 11.46 -16.66
C PRO A 270 -16.11 10.02 -16.86
N SER A 271 -17.16 9.81 -17.65
CA SER A 271 -17.71 8.48 -17.94
C SER A 271 -16.97 7.73 -19.05
N ALA A 272 -16.21 8.45 -19.88
CA ALA A 272 -15.41 7.88 -20.96
C ALA A 272 -13.97 7.66 -20.49
N PHE A 273 -13.75 6.59 -19.75
CA PHE A 273 -12.44 6.19 -19.24
C PHE A 273 -11.98 4.87 -19.82
N TYR A 274 -10.68 4.64 -19.78
CA TYR A 274 -10.03 3.42 -20.24
C TYR A 274 -8.99 2.98 -19.21
N LEU A 275 -8.87 1.65 -19.02
CA LEU A 275 -7.85 1.04 -18.18
C LEU A 275 -6.82 0.32 -19.03
N ILE A 276 -5.57 0.47 -18.65
CA ILE A 276 -4.41 -0.20 -19.24
C ILE A 276 -3.64 -0.95 -18.16
N ASP A 277 -2.71 -1.81 -18.58
CA ASP A 277 -1.80 -2.55 -17.68
C ASP A 277 -2.52 -3.44 -16.67
N THR A 278 -3.18 -4.47 -17.17
CA THR A 278 -3.84 -5.50 -16.34
C THR A 278 -2.89 -6.64 -15.91
N ALA A 279 -1.58 -6.32 -15.76
CA ALA A 279 -0.56 -7.30 -15.37
C ALA A 279 -0.83 -7.99 -14.03
N LEU A 280 -1.57 -7.33 -13.13
CA LEU A 280 -1.96 -7.86 -11.82
C LEU A 280 -3.46 -8.21 -11.73
N TYR A 281 -4.13 -8.37 -12.87
CA TYR A 281 -5.53 -8.77 -12.90
C TYR A 281 -5.77 -10.11 -12.20
N GLU A 282 -6.81 -10.16 -11.36
CA GLU A 282 -7.27 -11.36 -10.67
C GLU A 282 -8.78 -11.52 -10.78
N ASN A 283 -9.25 -12.78 -10.90
CA ASN A 283 -10.69 -13.10 -10.91
C ASN A 283 -11.32 -13.07 -9.52
N SER A 284 -10.52 -13.29 -8.49
CA SER A 284 -10.94 -13.46 -7.11
C SER A 284 -10.04 -12.66 -6.17
N GLY A 285 -9.63 -11.46 -6.57
CA GLY A 285 -8.87 -10.55 -5.72
C GLY A 285 -9.75 -9.84 -4.68
N PRO A 286 -9.15 -9.24 -3.64
CA PRO A 286 -9.88 -8.49 -2.63
C PRO A 286 -10.43 -7.19 -3.23
N LEU A 287 -11.77 -7.05 -3.23
CA LEU A 287 -12.47 -5.94 -3.90
C LEU A 287 -12.15 -4.56 -3.32
N THR A 288 -11.74 -4.47 -2.05
CA THR A 288 -11.36 -3.22 -1.40
C THR A 288 -9.98 -2.70 -1.84
N ARG A 289 -9.17 -3.55 -2.50
CA ARG A 289 -7.80 -3.20 -2.93
C ARG A 289 -7.78 -2.07 -3.96
N ASP A 290 -8.49 -2.22 -5.06
CA ASP A 290 -8.43 -1.28 -6.19
C ASP A 290 -8.86 0.14 -5.79
N PRO A 291 -10.01 0.38 -5.12
CA PRO A 291 -10.41 1.72 -4.68
C PRO A 291 -9.41 2.35 -3.72
N VAL A 292 -8.91 1.57 -2.75
CA VAL A 292 -7.95 2.05 -1.75
C VAL A 292 -6.61 2.39 -2.41
N HIS A 293 -6.08 1.48 -3.21
CA HIS A 293 -4.81 1.70 -3.91
C HIS A 293 -4.88 2.94 -4.81
N PHE A 294 -6.01 3.13 -5.51
CA PHE A 294 -6.25 4.26 -6.38
C PHE A 294 -6.19 5.61 -5.62
N VAL A 295 -6.94 5.72 -4.52
CA VAL A 295 -6.95 6.94 -3.70
C VAL A 295 -5.57 7.22 -3.10
N LEU A 296 -4.91 6.20 -2.54
CA LEU A 296 -3.57 6.35 -1.96
C LEU A 296 -2.51 6.70 -3.01
N TYR A 297 -2.70 6.26 -4.26
CA TYR A 297 -1.81 6.67 -5.36
C TYR A 297 -1.95 8.16 -5.68
N VAL A 298 -3.18 8.69 -5.75
CA VAL A 298 -3.41 10.13 -5.92
C VAL A 298 -2.71 10.91 -4.81
N ILE A 299 -2.88 10.49 -3.55
CA ILE A 299 -2.22 11.11 -2.40
C ILE A 299 -0.70 11.08 -2.55
N ALA A 300 -0.12 9.92 -2.86
CA ALA A 300 1.33 9.78 -3.03
C ALA A 300 1.90 10.69 -4.15
N ARG A 301 1.10 10.98 -5.18
CA ARG A 301 1.48 11.88 -6.28
C ARG A 301 1.24 13.37 -6.00
N SER A 302 0.60 13.69 -4.90
CA SER A 302 0.21 15.05 -4.54
C SER A 302 0.63 15.47 -3.13
N MET A 303 1.48 14.69 -2.43
CA MET A 303 1.91 14.99 -1.06
C MET A 303 2.56 16.38 -0.93
N GLU A 304 3.23 16.87 -1.96
CA GLU A 304 3.81 18.21 -1.96
C GLU A 304 2.76 19.35 -1.89
N ALA A 305 1.51 19.07 -2.28
CA ALA A 305 0.38 19.98 -2.17
C ALA A 305 -0.39 19.84 -0.83
N VAL A 306 0.09 18.99 0.08
CA VAL A 306 -0.52 18.74 1.39
C VAL A 306 0.44 19.20 2.49
N ALA A 307 0.07 20.24 3.22
CA ALA A 307 0.90 20.73 4.32
C ALA A 307 1.03 19.68 5.45
N SER A 308 2.17 19.62 6.12
CA SER A 308 2.43 18.64 7.19
C SER A 308 1.39 18.69 8.31
N ALA A 309 0.86 19.88 8.64
CA ALA A 309 -0.22 20.04 9.61
C ALA A 309 -1.54 19.37 9.18
N GLN A 310 -1.73 19.11 7.90
CA GLN A 310 -2.91 18.45 7.34
C GLN A 310 -2.78 16.93 7.28
N HIS A 311 -1.59 16.37 7.54
CA HIS A 311 -1.37 14.91 7.48
C HIS A 311 -2.26 14.14 8.47
N GLY A 312 -2.37 14.61 9.72
CA GLY A 312 -3.26 14.01 10.72
C GLY A 312 -4.73 14.03 10.30
N PRO A 313 -5.30 15.21 10.00
CA PRO A 313 -6.64 15.34 9.45
C PRO A 313 -6.91 14.50 8.19
N LEU A 314 -5.95 14.39 7.28
CA LEU A 314 -6.08 13.57 6.08
C LEU A 314 -6.18 12.07 6.43
N ILE A 315 -5.37 11.60 7.37
CA ILE A 315 -5.48 10.22 7.87
C ILE A 315 -6.87 9.99 8.49
N ASP A 316 -7.35 10.92 9.32
CA ASP A 316 -8.69 10.80 9.92
C ASP A 316 -9.80 10.76 8.88
N LEU A 317 -9.68 11.57 7.83
CA LEU A 317 -10.62 11.56 6.71
C LEU A 317 -10.58 10.22 5.94
N LEU A 318 -9.41 9.68 5.67
CA LEU A 318 -9.26 8.38 4.97
C LEU A 318 -9.85 7.21 5.77
N LEU A 319 -9.72 7.25 7.10
CA LEU A 319 -10.24 6.20 7.98
C LEU A 319 -11.73 6.34 8.27
N ASN A 320 -12.32 7.49 8.04
CA ASN A 320 -13.74 7.75 8.24
C ASN A 320 -14.26 8.84 7.29
N PRO A 321 -14.36 8.57 5.98
CA PRO A 321 -14.69 9.58 4.97
C PRO A 321 -15.99 10.35 5.23
N PRO A 322 -17.09 9.75 5.74
CA PRO A 322 -18.34 10.47 5.96
C PRO A 322 -18.28 11.50 7.09
N SER A 323 -17.45 11.25 8.12
CA SER A 323 -17.42 12.04 9.36
C SER A 323 -16.03 12.62 9.67
N GLY A 324 -15.05 12.38 8.84
CA GLY A 324 -13.70 12.91 9.01
C GLY A 324 -13.62 14.42 8.84
N PRO A 325 -12.52 15.05 9.27
CA PRO A 325 -12.35 16.51 9.29
C PRO A 325 -12.04 17.08 7.90
N ALA A 326 -12.97 16.96 6.95
CA ALA A 326 -12.81 17.37 5.55
C ALA A 326 -12.39 18.85 5.40
N HIS A 327 -12.83 19.72 6.33
CA HIS A 327 -12.50 21.16 6.32
C HIS A 327 -11.04 21.46 6.71
N LEU A 328 -10.29 20.49 7.25
CA LEU A 328 -8.90 20.64 7.64
C LEU A 328 -7.91 20.11 6.59
N VAL A 329 -8.41 19.60 5.47
CA VAL A 329 -7.58 19.09 4.35
C VAL A 329 -7.83 19.92 3.09
N PRO A 330 -6.96 19.84 2.05
CA PRO A 330 -7.24 20.53 0.78
C PRO A 330 -8.61 20.10 0.22
N GLY A 331 -9.45 21.07 -0.14
CA GLY A 331 -10.85 20.83 -0.53
C GLY A 331 -10.99 19.84 -1.70
N TRP A 332 -10.09 19.89 -2.68
CA TRP A 332 -10.07 18.94 -3.81
C TRP A 332 -9.84 17.50 -3.35
N LEU A 333 -8.96 17.32 -2.34
CA LEU A 333 -8.62 15.98 -1.81
C LEU A 333 -9.75 15.45 -0.93
N ALA A 334 -10.38 16.31 -0.12
CA ALA A 334 -11.58 15.95 0.63
C ALA A 334 -12.70 15.47 -0.30
N MET A 335 -12.92 16.20 -1.39
CA MET A 335 -13.93 15.85 -2.40
C MET A 335 -13.62 14.51 -3.06
N LEU A 336 -12.38 14.27 -3.46
CA LEU A 336 -11.94 12.99 -4.03
C LEU A 336 -12.26 11.81 -3.08
N VAL A 337 -11.80 11.91 -1.83
CA VAL A 337 -11.99 10.84 -0.83
C VAL A 337 -13.46 10.58 -0.58
N GLN A 338 -14.26 11.63 -0.37
CA GLN A 338 -15.68 11.49 -0.07
C GLN A 338 -16.50 10.97 -1.26
N GLN A 339 -16.24 11.44 -2.49
CA GLN A 339 -16.95 10.96 -3.67
C GLN A 339 -16.60 9.49 -3.97
N THR A 340 -15.31 9.12 -3.85
CA THR A 340 -14.90 7.73 -4.04
C THR A 340 -15.52 6.82 -3.00
N ASP A 341 -15.54 7.19 -1.72
CA ASP A 341 -16.22 6.44 -0.66
C ASP A 341 -17.73 6.31 -0.94
N ALA A 342 -18.38 7.41 -1.33
CA ALA A 342 -19.81 7.40 -1.64
C ALA A 342 -20.17 6.40 -2.75
N GLU A 343 -19.36 6.33 -3.82
CA GLU A 343 -19.58 5.36 -4.90
C GLU A 343 -19.36 3.90 -4.43
N THR A 344 -18.34 3.66 -3.60
CA THR A 344 -18.12 2.30 -3.06
C THR A 344 -19.24 1.86 -2.13
N ILE A 345 -19.73 2.76 -1.28
CA ILE A 345 -20.83 2.49 -0.36
C ILE A 345 -22.15 2.33 -1.11
N ALA A 346 -22.42 3.16 -2.12
CA ALA A 346 -23.60 3.00 -2.97
C ALA A 346 -23.64 1.63 -3.66
N TRP A 347 -22.46 1.12 -4.05
CA TRP A 347 -22.33 -0.19 -4.68
C TRP A 347 -22.55 -1.36 -3.69
N VAL A 348 -21.96 -1.30 -2.48
CA VAL A 348 -22.02 -2.42 -1.53
C VAL A 348 -23.32 -2.46 -0.71
N ARG A 349 -23.97 -1.33 -0.50
CA ARG A 349 -25.16 -1.19 0.35
C ARG A 349 -26.31 -2.13 0.00
N PRO A 350 -26.67 -2.33 -1.29
CA PRO A 350 -27.77 -3.24 -1.66
C PRO A 350 -27.53 -4.69 -1.23
N SER A 351 -26.27 -5.09 -1.01
CA SER A 351 -25.93 -6.45 -0.56
C SER A 351 -26.00 -6.63 0.97
N GLY A 352 -26.15 -5.56 1.75
CA GLY A 352 -26.10 -5.61 3.20
C GLY A 352 -24.70 -5.87 3.79
N LEU A 353 -23.64 -5.67 3.00
CA LEU A 353 -22.25 -5.98 3.39
C LEU A 353 -21.43 -4.71 3.72
N GLU A 354 -22.09 -3.58 4.02
CA GLU A 354 -21.43 -2.30 4.26
C GLU A 354 -20.42 -2.35 5.42
N ASP A 355 -20.79 -2.93 6.57
CA ASP A 355 -19.89 -3.04 7.73
C ASP A 355 -18.65 -3.87 7.39
N ARG A 356 -18.86 -4.99 6.68
CA ARG A 356 -17.75 -5.84 6.23
C ARG A 356 -16.85 -5.11 5.22
N TRP A 357 -17.42 -4.36 4.29
CA TRP A 357 -16.68 -3.50 3.37
C TRP A 357 -15.81 -2.51 4.11
N ARG A 358 -16.39 -1.79 5.10
CA ARG A 358 -15.64 -0.81 5.88
C ARG A 358 -14.51 -1.44 6.70
N SER A 359 -14.76 -2.57 7.35
CA SER A 359 -13.72 -3.31 8.08
C SER A 359 -12.56 -3.73 7.15
N GLN A 360 -12.86 -4.32 5.98
CA GLN A 360 -11.84 -4.71 5.01
C GLN A 360 -11.15 -3.52 4.35
N THR A 361 -11.84 -2.40 4.17
CA THR A 361 -11.23 -1.16 3.68
C THR A 361 -10.13 -0.68 4.61
N LEU A 362 -10.31 -0.76 5.94
CA LEU A 362 -9.27 -0.41 6.91
C LEU A 362 -8.02 -1.30 6.74
N LEU A 363 -8.20 -2.60 6.58
CA LEU A 363 -7.09 -3.53 6.34
C LEU A 363 -6.40 -3.26 4.99
N SER A 364 -7.18 -2.95 3.95
CA SER A 364 -6.64 -2.58 2.64
C SER A 364 -5.88 -1.27 2.68
N ILE A 365 -6.34 -0.27 3.45
CA ILE A 365 -5.61 0.98 3.70
C ILE A 365 -4.27 0.67 4.38
N ALA A 366 -4.27 -0.17 5.42
CA ALA A 366 -3.04 -0.56 6.10
C ALA A 366 -2.05 -1.24 5.15
N ALA A 367 -2.50 -2.24 4.40
CA ALA A 367 -1.65 -3.00 3.49
C ALA A 367 -1.16 -2.15 2.29
N CYS A 368 -2.04 -1.36 1.64
CA CYS A 368 -1.63 -0.48 0.55
C CYS A 368 -0.71 0.65 1.03
N ALA A 369 -0.91 1.19 2.23
CA ALA A 369 0.01 2.18 2.80
C ALA A 369 1.42 1.59 2.99
N LEU A 370 1.55 0.33 3.40
CA LEU A 370 2.86 -0.36 3.43
C LEU A 370 3.46 -0.46 2.02
N LEU A 371 2.67 -0.72 0.96
CA LEU A 371 3.20 -0.69 -0.41
C LEU A 371 3.82 0.66 -0.75
N PHE A 372 3.16 1.78 -0.41
CA PHE A 372 3.68 3.11 -0.66
C PHE A 372 4.92 3.42 0.19
N LEU A 373 4.97 2.93 1.42
CA LEU A 373 6.16 3.00 2.28
C LEU A 373 7.38 2.32 1.63
N GLY A 374 7.20 1.14 1.01
CA GLY A 374 8.25 0.37 0.36
C GLY A 374 8.64 0.86 -1.04
N ARG A 375 7.84 1.73 -1.69
CA ARG A 375 8.11 2.19 -3.06
C ARG A 375 9.30 3.15 -3.11
N SER A 376 10.22 2.92 -4.04
CA SER A 376 11.34 3.84 -4.33
C SER A 376 10.87 5.18 -4.91
N SER A 377 9.69 5.21 -5.54
CA SER A 377 9.08 6.42 -6.08
C SER A 377 8.36 7.27 -5.03
N THR A 378 8.20 6.78 -3.79
CA THR A 378 7.71 7.58 -2.65
C THR A 378 8.90 8.31 -2.02
N PRO A 379 8.91 9.66 -2.02
CA PRO A 379 9.98 10.43 -1.38
C PRO A 379 10.16 10.03 0.09
N GLU A 380 11.40 10.02 0.58
CA GLU A 380 11.71 9.62 1.98
C GLU A 380 10.94 10.48 3.01
N LYS A 381 10.77 11.78 2.73
CA LYS A 381 10.02 12.71 3.59
C LYS A 381 8.52 12.35 3.74
N ASP A 382 7.96 11.61 2.78
CA ASP A 382 6.53 11.26 2.74
C ASP A 382 6.26 9.86 3.33
N LYS A 383 7.28 9.03 3.46
CA LYS A 383 7.18 7.66 4.00
C LYS A 383 6.61 7.60 5.41
N PRO A 384 6.95 8.52 6.36
CA PRO A 384 6.35 8.54 7.69
C PRO A 384 4.82 8.69 7.67
N PHE A 385 4.25 9.42 6.70
CA PHE A 385 2.81 9.54 6.53
C PHE A 385 2.18 8.16 6.28
N PHE A 386 2.74 7.36 5.36
CA PHE A 386 2.20 6.05 5.03
C PHE A 386 2.35 5.04 6.16
N LEU A 387 3.45 5.06 6.91
CA LEU A 387 3.60 4.22 8.09
C LEU A 387 2.56 4.56 9.17
N ARG A 388 2.36 5.87 9.42
CA ARG A 388 1.37 6.36 10.36
C ARG A 388 -0.06 5.99 9.94
N LEU A 389 -0.38 6.14 8.65
CA LEU A 389 -1.66 5.74 8.08
C LEU A 389 -1.91 4.24 8.28
N ALA A 390 -0.92 3.39 7.95
CA ALA A 390 -1.03 1.94 8.13
C ALA A 390 -1.29 1.56 9.60
N ALA A 391 -0.54 2.15 10.53
CA ALA A 391 -0.69 1.86 11.96
C ALA A 391 -2.04 2.33 12.51
N ARG A 392 -2.54 3.52 12.11
CA ARG A 392 -3.86 4.02 12.53
C ARG A 392 -5.01 3.23 11.91
N ALA A 393 -4.86 2.75 10.67
CA ALA A 393 -5.85 1.89 10.03
C ALA A 393 -5.99 0.55 10.78
N VAL A 394 -4.88 -0.07 11.18
CA VAL A 394 -4.90 -1.27 12.04
C VAL A 394 -5.52 -0.98 13.40
N ALA A 395 -5.18 0.14 14.03
CA ALA A 395 -5.77 0.53 15.31
C ALA A 395 -7.30 0.66 15.20
N ARG A 396 -7.77 1.33 14.15
CA ARG A 396 -9.20 1.49 13.89
C ARG A 396 -9.90 0.15 13.62
N PHE A 397 -9.25 -0.75 12.87
CA PHE A 397 -9.76 -2.11 12.65
C PHE A 397 -9.89 -2.87 13.99
N ALA A 398 -8.88 -2.82 14.85
CA ALA A 398 -8.89 -3.45 16.17
C ALA A 398 -10.02 -2.94 17.08
N ASP A 399 -10.46 -1.69 16.92
CA ASP A 399 -11.60 -1.13 17.64
C ASP A 399 -12.95 -1.66 17.13
N THR A 400 -13.02 -2.13 15.88
CA THR A 400 -14.26 -2.66 15.28
C THR A 400 -14.45 -4.16 15.54
N GLU A 401 -13.37 -4.89 15.84
CA GLU A 401 -13.47 -6.31 16.16
C GLU A 401 -14.01 -6.51 17.59
N PRO A 402 -14.96 -7.44 17.80
CA PRO A 402 -15.42 -7.74 19.15
C PRO A 402 -14.24 -8.28 19.97
N ARG A 403 -13.82 -7.51 20.96
CA ARG A 403 -12.87 -8.03 21.95
C ARG A 403 -13.49 -9.29 22.56
N PRO A 404 -12.75 -10.42 22.62
CA PRO A 404 -13.24 -11.58 23.38
C PRO A 404 -13.66 -11.07 24.76
N ALA A 405 -14.90 -11.39 25.13
CA ALA A 405 -15.47 -10.95 26.41
C ALA A 405 -14.47 -11.33 27.51
N ARG A 406 -13.87 -10.32 28.15
CA ARG A 406 -13.12 -10.56 29.38
C ARG A 406 -14.08 -11.33 30.29
N SER A 407 -13.74 -12.58 30.61
CA SER A 407 -14.45 -13.32 31.62
C SER A 407 -14.52 -12.46 32.86
N THR A 408 -15.71 -11.95 33.17
CA THR A 408 -15.98 -11.23 34.41
C THR A 408 -15.92 -12.25 35.54
N GLY A 409 -14.68 -12.56 35.94
CA GLY A 409 -14.46 -13.21 37.23
C GLY A 409 -14.93 -12.22 38.32
N THR A 410 -16.01 -12.55 38.99
CA THR A 410 -16.46 -11.89 40.20
C THR A 410 -15.41 -12.08 41.30
N GLY A 411 -14.43 -11.17 41.34
CA GLY A 411 -13.37 -11.12 42.34
C GLY A 411 -13.49 -9.82 43.12
N ARG A 412 -13.71 -9.96 44.42
CA ARG A 412 -13.89 -8.96 45.46
C ARG A 412 -13.05 -7.71 45.30
N ASP A 413 -13.74 -6.56 45.49
CA ASP A 413 -13.16 -5.25 45.74
C ASP A 413 -12.09 -5.30 46.86
N SER A 414 -10.84 -5.14 46.49
CA SER A 414 -9.79 -4.72 47.36
C SER A 414 -9.02 -3.62 46.59
N SER A 415 -9.27 -2.37 46.99
CA SER A 415 -8.53 -1.20 46.49
C SER A 415 -7.02 -1.44 46.67
N PRO A 416 -6.20 -1.44 45.58
CA PRO A 416 -4.78 -1.60 45.76
C PRO A 416 -4.17 -0.35 46.39
N GLY A 417 -3.49 -0.54 47.50
CA GLY A 417 -2.64 0.49 48.13
C GLY A 417 -1.59 0.99 47.12
N ARG A 418 -1.18 2.26 47.32
CA ARG A 418 -0.13 2.91 46.52
C ARG A 418 1.14 2.02 46.49
N PRO A 419 1.71 1.67 45.31
CA PRO A 419 2.92 0.85 45.27
C PRO A 419 4.06 1.53 46.03
N SER A 420 4.94 0.73 46.67
CA SER A 420 6.18 1.26 47.28
C SER A 420 7.09 1.89 46.20
N ASP A 421 7.94 2.86 46.59
CA ASP A 421 8.87 3.53 45.66
C ASP A 421 9.77 2.55 44.95
N ASP A 422 10.16 1.46 45.61
CA ASP A 422 10.96 0.39 45.00
C ASP A 422 10.21 -0.37 43.91
N THR A 423 8.91 -0.62 44.10
CA THR A 423 8.05 -1.25 43.10
C THR A 423 7.86 -0.34 41.86
N ARG A 424 7.73 0.96 42.06
CA ARG A 424 7.64 1.93 40.96
C ARG A 424 8.96 1.99 40.16
N ARG A 425 10.10 2.06 40.85
CA ARG A 425 11.41 2.07 40.24
C ARG A 425 11.67 0.84 39.39
N VAL A 426 11.36 -0.32 39.88
CA VAL A 426 11.57 -1.60 39.18
C VAL A 426 10.64 -1.70 37.97
N ALA A 427 9.40 -1.19 38.07
CA ALA A 427 8.45 -1.20 36.97
C ALA A 427 8.89 -0.28 35.82
N TRP A 428 9.39 0.94 36.10
CA TRP A 428 9.83 1.83 35.04
C TRP A 428 11.12 1.37 34.35
N ILE A 429 12.07 0.76 35.07
CA ILE A 429 13.26 0.15 34.46
C ILE A 429 12.84 -0.98 33.52
N GLY A 430 11.89 -1.81 33.90
CA GLY A 430 11.34 -2.86 33.06
C GLY A 430 10.63 -2.31 31.80
N TRP A 431 9.90 -1.21 31.97
CA TRP A 431 9.25 -0.50 30.87
C TRP A 431 10.31 0.10 29.92
N LEU A 432 11.29 0.85 30.45
CA LEU A 432 12.36 1.43 29.65
C LEU A 432 13.16 0.35 28.90
N CYS A 433 13.45 -0.77 29.54
CA CYS A 433 14.15 -1.89 28.90
C CYS A 433 13.42 -2.42 27.65
N ARG A 434 12.09 -2.44 27.65
CA ARG A 434 11.31 -2.84 26.48
C ARG A 434 11.23 -1.74 25.43
N GLU A 435 10.99 -0.52 25.86
CA GLU A 435 10.63 0.59 24.98
C GLU A 435 11.84 1.43 24.53
N TYR A 436 13.02 1.17 25.08
CA TYR A 436 14.22 1.97 24.81
C TYR A 436 14.55 2.13 23.32
N PRO A 437 14.45 1.10 22.45
CA PRO A 437 14.67 1.30 21.03
C PRO A 437 13.72 2.33 20.42
N HIS A 438 12.46 2.33 20.83
CA HIS A 438 11.44 3.25 20.34
C HIS A 438 11.63 4.66 20.90
N VAL A 439 11.94 4.77 22.19
CA VAL A 439 12.27 6.04 22.85
C VAL A 439 13.48 6.69 22.19
N ARG A 440 14.53 5.92 21.92
CA ARG A 440 15.74 6.39 21.24
C ARG A 440 15.42 6.88 19.82
N THR A 441 14.71 6.09 19.01
CA THR A 441 14.35 6.49 17.65
C THR A 441 13.51 7.77 17.63
N ALA A 442 12.55 7.89 18.55
CA ALA A 442 11.73 9.11 18.67
C ALA A 442 12.55 10.33 19.14
N ALA A 443 13.56 10.12 19.96
CA ALA A 443 14.49 11.15 20.42
C ALA A 443 15.45 11.59 19.30
N GLU A 444 16.01 10.66 18.53
CA GLU A 444 16.86 10.93 17.35
C GLU A 444 16.15 11.82 16.34
N LEU A 445 14.87 11.57 16.06
CA LEU A 445 14.06 12.39 15.14
C LEU A 445 13.87 13.85 15.62
N ARG A 446 14.19 14.15 16.88
CA ARG A 446 14.05 15.48 17.50
C ARG A 446 15.37 16.09 17.95
N GLY A 447 16.50 15.40 17.74
CA GLY A 447 17.80 15.83 18.21
C GLY A 447 17.95 15.76 19.74
N TRP A 448 17.27 14.81 20.40
CA TRP A 448 17.26 14.59 21.86
C TRP A 448 17.84 13.23 22.23
N GLU A 449 18.67 12.64 21.36
CA GLU A 449 19.29 11.32 21.58
C GLU A 449 20.14 11.27 22.83
N ASP A 450 20.90 12.35 23.14
CA ASP A 450 21.73 12.42 24.35
C ASP A 450 20.87 12.31 25.62
N GLU A 451 19.68 12.94 25.65
CA GLU A 451 18.76 12.85 26.78
C GLU A 451 18.19 11.45 26.94
N ALA A 452 17.89 10.77 25.84
CA ALA A 452 17.44 9.37 25.86
C ALA A 452 18.54 8.41 26.34
N GLU A 453 19.78 8.64 25.94
CA GLU A 453 20.95 7.88 26.41
C GLU A 453 21.21 8.10 27.88
N GLN A 454 21.05 9.32 28.37
CA GLN A 454 21.18 9.64 29.79
C GLN A 454 20.17 8.86 30.65
N PHE A 455 18.89 8.77 30.24
CA PHE A 455 17.88 7.95 30.92
C PHE A 455 18.26 6.48 30.96
N ARG A 456 18.84 5.94 29.88
CA ARG A 456 19.36 4.56 29.87
C ARG A 456 20.47 4.39 30.91
N ASP A 457 21.43 5.32 30.93
CA ASP A 457 22.60 5.25 31.82
C ASP A 457 22.18 5.43 33.28
N ASP A 458 21.25 6.31 33.59
CA ASP A 458 20.64 6.49 34.90
C ASP A 458 19.93 5.21 35.36
N ALA A 459 19.17 4.56 34.47
CA ALA A 459 18.55 3.27 34.77
C ALA A 459 19.59 2.17 35.09
N LEU A 460 20.69 2.11 34.32
CA LEU A 460 21.80 1.19 34.56
C LEU A 460 22.50 1.48 35.87
N GLY A 461 22.58 2.76 36.26
CA GLY A 461 23.12 3.23 37.56
C GLY A 461 22.18 2.98 38.74
N GLY A 462 20.95 2.53 38.49
CA GLY A 462 19.94 2.30 39.55
C GLY A 462 19.30 3.58 40.09
N LEU A 463 19.48 4.73 39.41
CA LEU A 463 18.86 6.00 39.79
C LEU A 463 17.36 5.97 39.49
N ASP A 464 16.56 6.55 40.39
CA ASP A 464 15.12 6.70 40.16
C ASP A 464 14.85 8.03 39.44
N ARG A 465 14.53 7.94 38.17
CA ARG A 465 14.17 9.06 37.30
C ARG A 465 12.76 8.86 36.69
N THR A 466 11.88 8.21 37.45
CA THR A 466 10.52 7.83 36.93
C THR A 466 9.72 9.04 36.46
N ASP A 467 9.73 10.13 37.26
CA ASP A 467 8.94 11.33 36.94
C ASP A 467 9.57 12.10 35.76
N ASP A 468 10.90 12.25 35.72
CA ASP A 468 11.59 12.90 34.62
C ASP A 468 11.47 12.13 33.32
N LEU A 469 11.56 10.80 33.34
CA LEU A 469 11.33 9.96 32.18
C LEU A 469 9.88 10.06 31.69
N THR A 470 8.93 10.13 32.62
CA THR A 470 7.53 10.32 32.29
C THR A 470 7.31 11.63 31.54
N ASP A 471 7.95 12.73 31.99
CA ASP A 471 7.89 14.02 31.32
C ASP A 471 8.63 14.04 29.99
N PHE A 472 9.78 13.38 29.92
CA PHE A 472 10.53 13.20 28.66
C PHE A 472 9.72 12.44 27.62
N VAL A 473 9.14 11.30 28.00
CA VAL A 473 8.29 10.49 27.12
C VAL A 473 7.04 11.27 26.68
N ARG A 474 6.45 12.08 27.57
CA ARG A 474 5.33 12.97 27.21
C ARG A 474 5.77 14.03 26.18
N ARG A 475 6.95 14.65 26.33
CA ARG A 475 7.53 15.58 25.33
C ARG A 475 7.81 14.89 24.00
N LEU A 476 8.20 13.63 24.02
CA LEU A 476 8.32 12.80 22.81
C LEU A 476 6.96 12.45 22.19
N GLY A 477 5.83 12.78 22.86
CA GLY A 477 4.49 12.44 22.42
C GLY A 477 4.11 10.98 22.68
N GLY A 478 4.77 10.35 23.65
CA GLY A 478 4.53 8.97 24.03
C GLY A 478 3.67 8.81 25.30
N PRO A 479 3.01 7.63 25.50
CA PRO A 479 2.33 7.33 26.74
C PRO A 479 3.30 7.18 27.89
N THR A 480 2.91 7.75 29.01
CA THR A 480 3.65 7.63 30.27
C THR A 480 3.64 6.18 30.78
N PRO A 481 4.74 5.74 31.42
CA PRO A 481 4.77 4.44 32.09
C PRO A 481 3.63 4.34 33.12
N ASP A 482 2.75 3.34 32.99
CA ASP A 482 1.75 3.03 34.03
C ASP A 482 2.42 2.12 35.07
N PRO A 483 2.53 2.55 36.34
CA PRO A 483 3.13 1.75 37.39
C PRO A 483 2.40 0.41 37.65
N ARG A 484 1.21 0.20 37.08
CA ARG A 484 0.44 -1.04 37.20
C ARG A 484 0.83 -2.12 36.20
N PHE A 485 1.71 -1.84 35.23
CA PHE A 485 2.10 -2.82 34.18
C PHE A 485 3.27 -3.73 34.59
N GLY A 486 3.46 -4.02 35.87
CA GLY A 486 4.56 -4.85 36.37
C GLY A 486 4.33 -6.35 36.38
N THR A 487 3.12 -6.86 36.21
CA THR A 487 2.82 -8.28 36.37
C THR A 487 1.63 -8.73 35.54
N SER A 488 1.73 -8.78 34.23
CA SER A 488 0.84 -9.63 33.46
C SER A 488 1.53 -10.98 33.22
N GLY A 489 1.47 -11.85 34.20
CA GLY A 489 1.63 -13.26 33.98
C GLY A 489 0.47 -13.74 33.10
N SER A 490 0.75 -14.23 31.92
CA SER A 490 -0.20 -14.99 31.13
C SER A 490 -0.44 -16.31 31.86
N GLU A 491 -1.58 -16.43 32.55
CA GLU A 491 -2.08 -17.75 32.95
C GLU A 491 -2.50 -18.50 31.69
N GLY A 492 -1.80 -19.61 31.43
CA GLY A 492 -2.31 -20.64 30.51
C GLY A 492 -1.42 -21.03 29.36
N GLN A 493 -0.38 -21.73 29.62
CA GLN A 493 0.11 -23.00 29.04
C GLN A 493 1.58 -23.20 29.44
N PRO A 494 2.05 -24.40 29.76
CA PRO A 494 3.42 -24.63 30.16
C PRO A 494 4.32 -24.51 28.93
N VAL A 495 4.99 -23.38 28.79
CA VAL A 495 6.17 -23.27 27.95
C VAL A 495 7.35 -23.25 28.89
N ASP A 496 8.15 -24.28 28.79
CA ASP A 496 9.14 -24.67 29.77
C ASP A 496 10.33 -23.74 29.93
N GLU A 497 10.40 -22.61 29.22
CA GLU A 497 11.56 -21.73 29.22
C GLU A 497 11.18 -20.25 29.34
N ALA A 498 11.41 -19.66 30.53
CA ALA A 498 11.33 -18.22 30.74
C ALA A 498 12.72 -17.58 30.60
N TYR A 499 12.78 -16.39 30.02
CA TYR A 499 13.99 -15.61 29.84
C TYR A 499 14.00 -14.42 30.80
N LEU A 500 15.12 -14.28 31.55
CA LEU A 500 15.29 -13.28 32.61
C LEU A 500 16.26 -12.20 32.19
N CYS A 501 16.12 -10.99 32.79
CA CYS A 501 17.02 -9.88 32.59
C CYS A 501 18.50 -10.28 32.87
N PRO A 502 19.42 -10.15 31.88
CA PRO A 502 20.81 -10.61 32.01
C PRO A 502 21.62 -9.81 33.01
N ILE A 503 21.22 -8.57 33.32
CA ILE A 503 21.88 -7.67 34.27
C ILE A 503 21.14 -7.57 35.59
N LYS A 504 20.04 -8.31 35.77
CA LYS A 504 19.24 -8.39 37.01
C LYS A 504 18.69 -7.05 37.51
N LEU A 505 18.55 -6.04 36.66
CA LEU A 505 18.05 -4.72 37.03
C LEU A 505 16.55 -4.60 37.06
N CYS A 506 15.82 -5.49 36.37
CA CYS A 506 14.37 -5.46 36.33
C CYS A 506 13.79 -6.89 36.38
N PRO A 507 12.55 -7.07 36.84
CA PRO A 507 11.88 -8.37 36.91
C PRO A 507 11.33 -8.82 35.56
N ARG A 508 11.74 -8.23 34.45
CA ARG A 508 11.25 -8.59 33.13
C ARG A 508 11.49 -10.06 32.87
N GLN A 509 10.41 -10.78 32.63
CA GLN A 509 10.39 -12.15 32.19
C GLN A 509 9.69 -12.20 30.84
N GLU A 510 10.28 -12.91 29.89
CA GLU A 510 9.68 -13.13 28.58
C GLU A 510 9.71 -14.62 28.24
N GLN A 511 8.67 -15.09 27.61
CA GLN A 511 8.59 -16.45 27.06
C GLN A 511 8.99 -16.38 25.58
N ARG A 512 9.82 -17.31 25.17
CA ARG A 512 10.21 -17.46 23.78
C ARG A 512 9.15 -18.27 23.04
N PRO A 513 8.55 -17.77 21.94
CA PRO A 513 7.69 -18.60 21.13
C PRO A 513 8.51 -19.76 20.52
N PRO A 514 7.94 -20.92 20.29
CA PRO A 514 8.64 -22.06 19.69
C PRO A 514 9.31 -21.66 18.37
N GLY A 515 10.66 -21.85 18.29
CA GLY A 515 11.45 -21.47 17.13
C GLY A 515 11.76 -19.96 16.98
N GLY A 516 11.21 -19.12 17.84
CA GLY A 516 11.45 -17.66 17.80
C GLY A 516 12.84 -17.24 18.30
N PRO A 517 13.25 -15.98 18.09
CA PRO A 517 14.52 -15.45 18.57
C PRO A 517 14.54 -15.37 20.09
N VAL A 518 15.74 -15.46 20.66
CA VAL A 518 15.94 -15.26 22.10
C VAL A 518 15.67 -13.78 22.44
N PRO A 519 14.83 -13.47 23.46
CA PRO A 519 14.59 -12.11 23.89
C PRO A 519 15.87 -11.36 24.26
N VAL A 520 15.92 -10.06 24.06
CA VAL A 520 17.09 -9.23 24.31
C VAL A 520 16.81 -8.11 25.33
N CYS A 521 17.83 -7.76 26.11
CA CYS A 521 17.82 -6.58 26.96
C CYS A 521 18.41 -5.39 26.20
N HIS A 522 17.67 -4.31 26.07
CA HIS A 522 18.06 -3.12 25.31
C HIS A 522 18.79 -2.04 26.14
N LEU A 523 18.88 -2.20 27.47
CA LEU A 523 19.57 -1.23 28.35
C LEU A 523 21.08 -1.45 28.44
N THR A 524 21.65 -2.45 27.81
CA THR A 524 23.10 -2.68 27.83
C THR A 524 23.84 -1.68 26.95
N ARG A 525 25.01 -1.15 27.43
CA ARG A 525 25.72 -0.01 26.80
C ARG A 525 26.24 -0.29 25.38
N ASP A 526 26.81 -1.47 25.15
CA ASP A 526 27.57 -1.72 23.91
C ASP A 526 26.76 -2.38 22.83
N GLN A 527 25.92 -3.34 23.19
CA GLN A 527 24.98 -4.03 22.27
C GLN A 527 23.84 -4.67 23.07
N PRO A 528 22.64 -4.84 22.47
CA PRO A 528 21.56 -5.60 23.11
C PRO A 528 22.04 -7.00 23.52
N ARG A 529 21.91 -7.36 24.81
CA ARG A 529 22.30 -8.67 25.31
C ARG A 529 21.12 -9.63 25.33
N ARG A 530 21.36 -10.86 24.89
CA ARG A 530 20.35 -11.94 25.01
C ARG A 530 19.97 -12.14 26.48
N MET A 531 18.69 -12.29 26.73
CA MET A 531 18.16 -12.62 28.05
C MET A 531 18.63 -14.04 28.43
N ARG A 532 18.73 -14.30 29.75
CA ARG A 532 19.17 -15.62 30.26
C ARG A 532 17.95 -16.54 30.36
N SER A 533 18.12 -17.78 29.92
CA SER A 533 17.13 -18.82 30.19
C SER A 533 17.01 -19.07 31.71
N SER A 534 15.80 -19.30 32.17
CA SER A 534 15.54 -19.68 33.57
C SER A 534 15.95 -21.12 33.86
N LEU A 535 16.25 -21.92 32.83
CA LEU A 535 16.60 -23.35 32.95
C LEU A 535 18.10 -23.59 32.97
N GLY A 536 18.96 -22.59 32.82
CA GLY A 536 20.41 -22.81 32.87
C GLY A 536 21.25 -21.52 32.89
#